data_aacf608522e3581c4324b61f22f2b7a9
#
_entry.id   aacf608522e3581c4324b61f22f2b7a9
#
_cell.length_a   1.000
_cell.length_b   1.000
_cell.length_c   1.000
_cell.angle_alpha   90.00
_cell.angle_beta   90.00
_cell.angle_gamma   90.00
#
_symmetry.space_group_name_H-M   'P 1'
#
loop_
_entity.id
_entity.type
_entity.pdbx_description
1 polymer ?
#
loop_
_entity_poly.entity_id
_entity_poly.type
_entity_poly.pdbx_seq_one_letter_code
_entity_poly.pdbx_strand_id
1 'polypeptide(L)'
;PMQMMVTAGASFVGSGVVKFNPAMKAYVGAGTGDLINTMITASIAVLVLMWVKDKFGSTAVVAMPILVGCGVAYIGVLLLPFIAAFTAAIGDVINSFTTLQPIFMAILICCSFATIIISPISTVAIGLAIQLNGVSAGAAAMGVAATALALVVYSWTVNKSGVTLAVALGAMKLMMPNLFKYPIILVPCLFTAIISAIPVALLSISGTPQS
;
A
#
# COMPACT_ATOMS: atom_id res chain seq x y z
N PRO A 1 9.29 11.10 -21.21
CA PRO A 1 7.98 11.49 -20.66
C PRO A 1 6.87 10.50 -21.03
N MET A 2 6.73 10.12 -22.32
CA MET A 2 5.67 9.23 -22.79
C MET A 2 5.70 7.84 -22.11
N GLN A 3 6.87 7.22 -21.98
CA GLN A 3 7.02 5.93 -21.31
C GLN A 3 6.50 5.95 -19.86
N MET A 4 6.79 7.03 -19.11
CA MET A 4 6.28 7.20 -17.74
C MET A 4 4.76 7.34 -17.71
N MET A 5 4.17 8.10 -18.65
CA MET A 5 2.73 8.28 -18.75
C MET A 5 2.01 6.97 -19.07
N VAL A 6 2.58 6.18 -20.01
CA VAL A 6 2.01 4.88 -20.40
C VAL A 6 2.10 3.88 -19.24
N THR A 7 3.23 3.83 -18.52
CA THR A 7 3.38 2.99 -17.33
C THR A 7 2.41 3.39 -16.24
N ALA A 8 2.28 4.69 -15.96
CA ALA A 8 1.34 5.20 -14.96
C ALA A 8 -0.10 4.87 -15.32
N GLY A 9 -0.49 5.05 -16.59
CA GLY A 9 -1.82 4.70 -17.07
C GLY A 9 -2.14 3.21 -16.96
N ALA A 10 -1.20 2.35 -17.37
CA ALA A 10 -1.35 0.90 -17.27
C ALA A 10 -1.50 0.43 -15.80
N SER A 11 -0.66 0.94 -14.92
CA SER A 11 -0.70 0.58 -13.49
C SER A 11 -1.95 1.13 -12.79
N PHE A 12 -2.42 2.32 -13.18
CA PHE A 12 -3.66 2.89 -12.65
C PHE A 12 -4.88 2.03 -13.00
N VAL A 13 -5.00 1.59 -14.25
CA VAL A 13 -6.09 0.68 -14.67
C VAL A 13 -5.92 -0.69 -14.02
N GLY A 14 -4.70 -1.23 -14.00
CA GLY A 14 -4.38 -2.51 -13.37
C GLY A 14 -4.66 -2.53 -11.86
N SER A 15 -4.61 -1.39 -11.17
CA SER A 15 -4.92 -1.30 -9.74
C SER A 15 -6.37 -1.69 -9.38
N GLY A 16 -7.27 -1.72 -10.36
CA GLY A 16 -8.70 -1.96 -10.13
C GLY A 16 -9.46 -0.77 -9.54
N VAL A 17 -8.83 0.43 -9.52
CA VAL A 17 -9.52 1.67 -9.12
C VAL A 17 -10.63 2.00 -10.11
N VAL A 18 -10.42 1.71 -11.41
CA VAL A 18 -11.41 2.00 -12.45
C VAL A 18 -12.35 0.81 -12.60
N LYS A 19 -13.63 1.03 -12.29
CA LYS A 19 -14.69 0.00 -12.43
C LYS A 19 -15.80 0.52 -13.30
N PHE A 20 -16.37 -0.34 -14.14
CA PHE A 20 -17.57 -0.01 -14.89
C PHE A 20 -18.78 -0.02 -13.98
N ASN A 21 -19.48 1.11 -13.90
CA ASN A 21 -20.75 1.23 -13.16
C ASN A 21 -21.92 1.11 -14.14
N PRO A 22 -22.66 -0.01 -14.10
CA PRO A 22 -23.77 -0.23 -15.04
C PRO A 22 -24.93 0.75 -14.86
N ALA A 23 -25.13 1.30 -13.65
CA ALA A 23 -26.19 2.29 -13.39
C ALA A 23 -25.90 3.64 -14.06
N MET A 24 -24.62 4.03 -14.10
CA MET A 24 -24.17 5.28 -14.73
C MET A 24 -23.73 5.08 -16.18
N LYS A 25 -23.65 3.84 -16.66
CA LYS A 25 -23.11 3.45 -17.98
C LYS A 25 -21.71 4.08 -18.25
N ALA A 26 -20.93 4.28 -17.21
CA ALA A 26 -19.65 4.94 -17.26
C ALA A 26 -18.61 4.24 -16.38
N TYR A 27 -17.33 4.44 -16.70
CA TYR A 27 -16.23 4.03 -15.83
C TYR A 27 -16.06 5.06 -14.73
N VAL A 28 -16.07 4.61 -13.49
CA VAL A 28 -15.89 5.45 -12.31
C VAL A 28 -14.69 4.96 -11.51
N GLY A 29 -13.99 5.88 -10.88
CA GLY A 29 -12.97 5.57 -9.90
C GLY A 29 -13.63 5.12 -8.59
N ALA A 30 -13.33 3.93 -8.13
CA ALA A 30 -13.89 3.38 -6.90
C ALA A 30 -12.79 2.82 -5.99
N GLY A 31 -12.74 3.35 -4.79
CA GLY A 31 -11.81 2.90 -3.76
C GLY A 31 -10.35 3.32 -3.98
N THR A 32 -9.45 2.67 -3.29
CA THR A 32 -8.00 2.98 -3.30
C THR A 32 -7.20 2.11 -4.28
N GLY A 33 -7.84 1.10 -4.88
CA GLY A 33 -7.18 0.09 -5.70
C GLY A 33 -6.27 -0.85 -4.89
N ASP A 34 -5.78 -1.89 -5.55
CA ASP A 34 -4.80 -2.81 -4.97
C ASP A 34 -3.37 -2.34 -5.28
N LEU A 35 -2.63 -1.99 -4.23
CA LEU A 35 -1.29 -1.44 -4.36
C LEU A 35 -0.28 -2.48 -4.86
N ILE A 36 -0.43 -3.75 -4.45
CA ILE A 36 0.43 -4.84 -4.90
C ILE A 36 0.25 -5.03 -6.41
N ASN A 37 -1.00 -5.08 -6.85
CA ASN A 37 -1.29 -5.23 -8.28
C ASN A 37 -0.82 -4.02 -9.10
N THR A 38 -0.92 -2.82 -8.55
CA THR A 38 -0.36 -1.60 -9.15
C THR A 38 1.14 -1.73 -9.39
N MET A 39 1.89 -2.21 -8.38
CA MET A 39 3.34 -2.39 -8.47
C MET A 39 3.72 -3.48 -9.47
N ILE A 40 3.01 -4.61 -9.46
CA ILE A 40 3.24 -5.71 -10.42
C ILE A 40 2.98 -5.21 -11.84
N THR A 41 1.86 -4.54 -12.08
CA THR A 41 1.51 -4.00 -13.38
C THR A 41 2.53 -2.98 -13.87
N ALA A 42 2.97 -2.07 -12.98
CA ALA A 42 4.02 -1.10 -13.30
C ALA A 42 5.35 -1.80 -13.65
N SER A 43 5.72 -2.83 -12.90
CA SER A 43 6.94 -3.60 -13.15
C SER A 43 6.89 -4.31 -14.51
N ILE A 44 5.77 -4.94 -14.85
CA ILE A 44 5.56 -5.56 -16.16
C ILE A 44 5.64 -4.50 -17.26
N ALA A 45 5.02 -3.33 -17.07
CA ALA A 45 5.07 -2.24 -18.04
C ALA A 45 6.51 -1.78 -18.30
N VAL A 46 7.31 -1.61 -17.25
CA VAL A 46 8.72 -1.23 -17.38
C VAL A 46 9.52 -2.31 -18.10
N LEU A 47 9.34 -3.59 -17.74
CA LEU A 47 10.03 -4.70 -18.42
C LEU A 47 9.69 -4.77 -19.91
N VAL A 48 8.42 -4.60 -20.28
CA VAL A 48 7.97 -4.56 -21.67
C VAL A 48 8.59 -3.36 -22.38
N LEU A 49 8.61 -2.19 -21.76
CA LEU A 49 9.25 -0.99 -22.31
C LEU A 49 10.75 -1.18 -22.54
N MET A 50 11.46 -1.81 -21.60
CA MET A 50 12.88 -2.14 -21.73
C MET A 50 13.13 -3.14 -22.86
N TRP A 51 12.24 -4.12 -23.02
CA TRP A 51 12.34 -5.11 -24.10
C TRP A 51 12.05 -4.52 -25.49
N VAL A 52 11.04 -3.65 -25.56
CA VAL A 52 10.64 -2.97 -26.81
C VAL A 52 11.66 -1.90 -27.19
N LYS A 53 12.13 -1.12 -26.24
CA LYS A 53 13.14 -0.06 -26.37
C LYS A 53 12.98 0.72 -27.70
N ASP A 54 13.98 0.67 -28.56
CA ASP A 54 14.04 1.45 -29.80
C ASP A 54 13.50 0.69 -31.04
N LYS A 55 12.86 -0.47 -30.83
CA LYS A 55 12.40 -1.34 -31.94
C LYS A 55 11.35 -0.70 -32.86
N PHE A 56 10.59 0.26 -32.37
CA PHE A 56 9.53 0.92 -33.13
C PHE A 56 9.93 2.29 -33.72
N GLY A 57 11.11 2.80 -33.43
CA GLY A 57 11.57 4.09 -33.96
C GLY A 57 10.50 5.20 -33.81
N SER A 58 10.16 5.88 -34.91
CA SER A 58 9.16 6.95 -34.92
C SER A 58 7.72 6.47 -34.67
N THR A 59 7.40 5.20 -34.95
CA THR A 59 6.06 4.63 -34.71
C THR A 59 5.80 4.31 -33.22
N ALA A 60 6.81 4.44 -32.37
CA ALA A 60 6.71 4.23 -30.92
C ALA A 60 5.60 5.07 -30.27
N VAL A 61 5.33 6.27 -30.81
CA VAL A 61 4.29 7.19 -30.29
C VAL A 61 2.90 6.54 -30.31
N VAL A 62 2.63 5.69 -31.29
CA VAL A 62 1.35 4.98 -31.43
C VAL A 62 1.44 3.58 -30.83
N ALA A 63 2.55 2.87 -31.05
CA ALA A 63 2.71 1.48 -30.62
C ALA A 63 2.80 1.34 -29.09
N MET A 64 3.48 2.25 -28.40
CA MET A 64 3.67 2.18 -26.93
C MET A 64 2.37 2.28 -26.14
N PRO A 65 1.47 3.25 -26.38
CA PRO A 65 0.20 3.31 -25.68
C PRO A 65 -0.65 2.06 -25.89
N ILE A 66 -0.64 1.47 -27.07
CA ILE A 66 -1.44 0.27 -27.37
C ILE A 66 -0.83 -0.95 -26.70
N LEU A 67 0.45 -1.24 -26.92
CA LEU A 67 1.08 -2.46 -26.42
C LEU A 67 1.29 -2.42 -24.89
N VAL A 68 1.82 -1.32 -24.39
CA VAL A 68 2.12 -1.19 -22.97
C VAL A 68 0.92 -0.61 -22.22
N GLY A 69 0.33 0.47 -22.71
CA GLY A 69 -0.82 1.10 -22.04
C GLY A 69 -2.01 0.15 -21.92
N CYS A 70 -2.51 -0.35 -23.05
CA CYS A 70 -3.68 -1.22 -23.04
C CYS A 70 -3.32 -2.68 -22.73
N GLY A 71 -2.26 -3.22 -23.34
CA GLY A 71 -1.89 -4.63 -23.18
C GLY A 71 -1.48 -4.97 -21.75
N VAL A 72 -0.61 -4.19 -21.15
CA VAL A 72 -0.18 -4.43 -19.75
C VAL A 72 -1.29 -4.08 -18.76
N ALA A 73 -2.10 -3.05 -19.03
CA ALA A 73 -3.29 -2.77 -18.21
C ALA A 73 -4.26 -3.96 -18.18
N TYR A 74 -4.49 -4.60 -19.33
CA TYR A 74 -5.32 -5.80 -19.41
C TYR A 74 -4.75 -6.96 -18.59
N ILE A 75 -3.43 -7.19 -18.67
CA ILE A 75 -2.76 -8.19 -17.82
C ILE A 75 -2.97 -7.85 -16.32
N GLY A 76 -2.82 -6.57 -15.95
CA GLY A 76 -3.06 -6.13 -14.58
C GLY A 76 -4.49 -6.40 -14.11
N VAL A 77 -5.49 -6.16 -14.96
CA VAL A 77 -6.90 -6.48 -14.64
C VAL A 77 -7.12 -7.97 -14.49
N LEU A 78 -6.48 -8.82 -15.29
CA LEU A 78 -6.57 -10.28 -15.15
C LEU A 78 -5.91 -10.80 -13.86
N LEU A 79 -4.83 -10.17 -13.41
CA LEU A 79 -4.14 -10.53 -12.17
C LEU A 79 -4.88 -10.04 -10.93
N LEU A 80 -5.69 -8.97 -11.06
CA LEU A 80 -6.36 -8.32 -9.95
C LEU A 80 -7.13 -9.27 -9.02
N PRO A 81 -7.96 -10.23 -9.49
CA PRO A 81 -8.71 -11.11 -8.59
C PRO A 81 -7.81 -11.98 -7.73
N PHE A 82 -6.67 -12.44 -8.25
CA PHE A 82 -5.74 -13.26 -7.50
C PHE A 82 -5.01 -12.45 -6.42
N ILE A 83 -4.56 -11.25 -6.78
CA ILE A 83 -3.87 -10.36 -5.85
C ILE A 83 -4.83 -9.82 -4.79
N ALA A 84 -6.06 -9.46 -5.17
CA ALA A 84 -7.09 -9.00 -4.25
C ALA A 84 -7.48 -10.11 -3.25
N ALA A 85 -7.56 -11.38 -3.68
CA ALA A 85 -7.80 -12.50 -2.78
C ALA A 85 -6.67 -12.67 -1.76
N PHE A 86 -5.41 -12.50 -2.17
CA PHE A 86 -4.26 -12.53 -1.26
C PHE A 86 -4.33 -11.38 -0.23
N THR A 87 -4.63 -10.16 -0.68
CA THR A 87 -4.78 -8.98 0.20
C THR A 87 -5.95 -9.18 1.18
N ALA A 88 -7.07 -9.76 0.71
CA ALA A 88 -8.22 -10.09 1.54
C ALA A 88 -7.88 -11.13 2.62
N ALA A 89 -7.13 -12.18 2.28
CA ALA A 89 -6.72 -13.20 3.26
C ALA A 89 -5.88 -12.59 4.40
N ILE A 90 -5.01 -11.62 4.10
CA ILE A 90 -4.29 -10.87 5.14
C ILE A 90 -5.26 -10.07 6.01
N GLY A 91 -6.26 -9.43 5.40
CA GLY A 91 -7.31 -8.71 6.11
C GLY A 91 -8.09 -9.63 7.06
N ASP A 92 -8.45 -10.84 6.63
CA ASP A 92 -9.18 -11.81 7.46
C ASP A 92 -8.39 -12.25 8.69
N VAL A 93 -7.07 -12.46 8.54
CA VAL A 93 -6.17 -12.75 9.68
C VAL A 93 -6.20 -11.60 10.67
N ILE A 94 -6.10 -10.34 10.21
CA ILE A 94 -6.13 -9.17 11.09
C ILE A 94 -7.50 -9.02 11.74
N ASN A 95 -8.57 -9.28 11.00
CA ASN A 95 -9.94 -9.23 11.53
C ASN A 95 -10.14 -10.22 12.67
N SER A 96 -9.51 -11.38 12.64
CA SER A 96 -9.58 -12.34 13.75
C SER A 96 -9.04 -11.79 15.07
N PHE A 97 -8.14 -10.81 15.01
CA PHE A 97 -7.59 -10.18 16.22
C PHE A 97 -8.60 -9.27 16.93
N THR A 98 -9.61 -8.76 16.20
CA THR A 98 -10.62 -7.85 16.77
C THR A 98 -11.50 -8.51 17.84
N THR A 99 -11.53 -9.83 17.86
CA THR A 99 -12.31 -10.62 18.85
C THR A 99 -11.56 -10.90 20.15
N LEU A 100 -10.29 -10.51 20.24
CA LEU A 100 -9.45 -10.76 21.41
C LEU A 100 -9.68 -9.71 22.49
N GLN A 101 -9.10 -9.97 23.68
CA GLN A 101 -9.10 -8.99 24.76
C GLN A 101 -8.45 -7.67 24.34
N PRO A 102 -8.93 -6.50 24.81
CA PRO A 102 -8.56 -5.19 24.28
C PRO A 102 -7.05 -4.92 24.20
N ILE A 103 -6.28 -5.35 25.20
CA ILE A 103 -4.82 -5.12 25.22
C ILE A 103 -4.13 -5.99 24.15
N PHE A 104 -4.45 -7.28 24.09
CA PHE A 104 -3.89 -8.19 23.08
C PHE A 104 -4.30 -7.80 21.66
N MET A 105 -5.58 -7.46 21.48
CA MET A 105 -6.10 -6.91 20.23
C MET A 105 -5.31 -5.68 19.80
N ALA A 106 -5.14 -4.68 20.67
CA ALA A 106 -4.44 -3.45 20.35
C ALA A 106 -2.98 -3.71 19.96
N ILE A 107 -2.26 -4.58 20.68
CA ILE A 107 -0.88 -4.95 20.37
C ILE A 107 -0.78 -5.62 19.01
N LEU A 108 -1.61 -6.63 18.73
CA LEU A 108 -1.57 -7.37 17.47
C LEU A 108 -1.94 -6.49 16.26
N ILE A 109 -2.96 -5.66 16.42
CA ILE A 109 -3.38 -4.72 15.36
C ILE A 109 -2.31 -3.65 15.13
N CYS A 110 -1.77 -3.03 16.18
CA CYS A 110 -0.66 -2.07 16.07
C CYS A 110 0.54 -2.67 15.32
N CYS A 111 0.98 -3.87 15.71
CA CYS A 111 2.11 -4.54 15.08
C CYS A 111 1.82 -4.91 13.61
N SER A 112 0.61 -5.38 13.31
CA SER A 112 0.19 -5.71 11.95
C SER A 112 0.23 -4.47 11.05
N PHE A 113 -0.38 -3.37 11.48
CA PHE A 113 -0.41 -2.14 10.72
C PHE A 113 0.96 -1.44 10.64
N ALA A 114 1.79 -1.56 11.68
CA ALA A 114 3.19 -1.14 11.65
C ALA A 114 4.00 -1.84 10.56
N THR A 115 3.75 -3.13 10.35
CA THR A 115 4.41 -3.92 9.30
C THR A 115 3.84 -3.60 7.92
N ILE A 116 2.52 -3.52 7.80
CA ILE A 116 1.81 -3.29 6.54
C ILE A 116 2.14 -1.92 5.96
N ILE A 117 2.27 -0.87 6.78
CA ILE A 117 2.53 0.49 6.27
C ILE A 117 3.85 0.62 5.51
N ILE A 118 4.87 -0.16 5.87
CA ILE A 118 6.16 -0.19 5.17
C ILE A 118 6.11 -1.15 3.97
N SER A 119 5.17 -2.10 3.96
CA SER A 119 5.00 -3.10 2.92
C SER A 119 4.27 -2.53 1.68
N PRO A 120 4.22 -3.26 0.56
CA PRO A 120 3.44 -2.84 -0.61
C PRO A 120 1.92 -2.93 -0.42
N ILE A 121 1.44 -3.38 0.74
CA ILE A 121 0.02 -3.55 1.02
C ILE A 121 -0.60 -2.22 1.47
N SER A 122 -1.83 -1.94 1.07
CA SER A 122 -2.54 -0.72 1.49
C SER A 122 -3.19 -0.90 2.86
N THR A 123 -2.74 -0.14 3.85
CA THR A 123 -3.35 -0.11 5.20
C THR A 123 -4.81 0.32 5.14
N VAL A 124 -5.11 1.37 4.35
CA VAL A 124 -6.47 1.90 4.18
C VAL A 124 -7.38 0.86 3.51
N ALA A 125 -6.90 0.18 2.47
CA ALA A 125 -7.68 -0.85 1.80
C ALA A 125 -8.05 -2.00 2.75
N ILE A 126 -7.11 -2.46 3.58
CA ILE A 126 -7.38 -3.49 4.60
C ILE A 126 -8.36 -2.96 5.65
N GLY A 127 -8.10 -1.78 6.22
CA GLY A 127 -8.97 -1.19 7.23
C GLY A 127 -10.42 -1.05 6.78
N LEU A 128 -10.63 -0.64 5.53
CA LEU A 128 -11.97 -0.56 4.92
C LEU A 128 -12.57 -1.93 4.63
N ALA A 129 -11.78 -2.89 4.15
CA ALA A 129 -12.26 -4.23 3.81
C ALA A 129 -12.79 -4.99 5.04
N ILE A 130 -12.11 -4.86 6.18
CA ILE A 130 -12.52 -5.48 7.45
C ILE A 130 -13.42 -4.58 8.30
N GLN A 131 -13.81 -3.41 7.79
CA GLN A 131 -14.64 -2.42 8.49
C GLN A 131 -14.13 -2.08 9.90
N LEU A 132 -12.82 -1.87 10.01
CA LEU A 132 -12.14 -1.62 11.27
C LEU A 132 -12.69 -0.35 11.93
N ASN A 133 -13.20 -0.44 13.14
CA ASN A 133 -13.85 0.66 13.85
C ASN A 133 -13.47 0.68 15.36
N GLY A 134 -13.73 1.82 16.00
CA GLY A 134 -13.54 1.95 17.45
C GLY A 134 -12.07 1.79 17.87
N VAL A 135 -11.83 1.06 18.96
CA VAL A 135 -10.49 0.88 19.55
C VAL A 135 -9.54 0.14 18.60
N SER A 136 -10.05 -0.80 17.80
CA SER A 136 -9.23 -1.52 16.82
C SER A 136 -8.72 -0.59 15.71
N ALA A 137 -9.53 0.36 15.23
CA ALA A 137 -9.09 1.39 14.29
C ALA A 137 -8.10 2.37 14.92
N GLY A 138 -8.34 2.75 16.20
CA GLY A 138 -7.38 3.55 16.97
C GLY A 138 -6.02 2.84 17.10
N ALA A 139 -6.03 1.54 17.37
CA ALA A 139 -4.82 0.72 17.43
C ALA A 139 -4.07 0.68 16.09
N ALA A 140 -4.79 0.54 14.98
CA ALA A 140 -4.19 0.58 13.63
C ALA A 140 -3.54 1.94 13.36
N ALA A 141 -4.23 3.04 13.63
CA ALA A 141 -3.72 4.40 13.44
C ALA A 141 -2.47 4.66 14.29
N MET A 142 -2.49 4.24 15.56
CA MET A 142 -1.32 4.37 16.46
C MET A 142 -0.14 3.52 16.01
N GLY A 143 -0.38 2.31 15.51
CA GLY A 143 0.68 1.46 14.93
C GLY A 143 1.36 2.13 13.73
N VAL A 144 0.58 2.74 12.85
CA VAL A 144 1.09 3.51 11.70
C VAL A 144 1.87 4.74 12.17
N ALA A 145 1.33 5.53 13.11
CA ALA A 145 1.98 6.74 13.63
C ALA A 145 3.29 6.43 14.36
N ALA A 146 3.31 5.39 15.22
CA ALA A 146 4.50 4.94 15.94
C ALA A 146 5.61 4.52 14.96
N THR A 147 5.22 3.80 13.89
CA THR A 147 6.15 3.40 12.83
C THR A 147 6.70 4.60 12.08
N ALA A 148 5.86 5.59 11.75
CA ALA A 148 6.30 6.81 11.11
C ALA A 148 7.38 7.53 11.92
N LEU A 149 7.14 7.73 13.20
CA LEU A 149 8.08 8.38 14.10
C LEU A 149 9.40 7.59 14.23
N ALA A 150 9.33 6.27 14.40
CA ALA A 150 10.50 5.42 14.44
C ALA A 150 11.34 5.55 13.16
N LEU A 151 10.70 5.49 11.98
CA LEU A 151 11.38 5.63 10.70
C LEU A 151 11.99 7.02 10.49
N VAL A 152 11.35 8.08 10.97
CA VAL A 152 11.91 9.44 10.93
C VAL A 152 13.20 9.51 11.75
N VAL A 153 13.18 8.97 12.97
CA VAL A 153 14.37 8.96 13.84
C VAL A 153 15.52 8.20 13.17
N TYR A 154 15.27 7.03 12.60
CA TYR A 154 16.30 6.25 11.91
C TYR A 154 16.75 6.89 10.60
N SER A 155 15.85 7.56 9.89
CA SER A 155 16.15 8.25 8.64
C SER A 155 17.02 9.49 8.85
N TRP A 156 16.92 10.12 10.02
CA TRP A 156 17.53 11.43 10.30
C TRP A 156 19.06 11.46 10.12
N THR A 157 19.73 10.40 10.55
CA THR A 157 21.20 10.31 10.49
C THR A 157 21.74 9.65 9.22
N VAL A 158 20.89 8.91 8.50
CA VAL A 158 21.32 8.05 7.39
C VAL A 158 20.91 8.61 6.03
N ASN A 159 19.75 9.26 5.97
CA ASN A 159 19.19 9.77 4.72
C ASN A 159 19.32 11.29 4.58
N LYS A 160 19.17 11.79 3.35
CA LYS A 160 19.07 13.22 3.10
C LYS A 160 17.81 13.79 3.77
N SER A 161 17.89 15.01 4.26
CA SER A 161 16.79 15.72 4.95
C SER A 161 15.45 15.68 4.19
N GLY A 162 15.48 15.76 2.86
CA GLY A 162 14.27 15.67 2.04
C GLY A 162 13.55 14.31 2.13
N VAL A 163 14.30 13.20 2.22
CA VAL A 163 13.72 11.86 2.38
C VAL A 163 13.11 11.72 3.79
N THR A 164 13.84 12.18 4.80
CA THR A 164 13.36 12.16 6.19
C THR A 164 12.09 12.99 6.35
N LEU A 165 12.05 14.18 5.75
CA LEU A 165 10.86 15.02 5.75
C LEU A 165 9.68 14.34 5.02
N ALA A 166 9.94 13.72 3.87
CA ALA A 166 8.90 12.99 3.15
C ALA A 166 8.30 11.84 3.98
N VAL A 167 9.16 11.08 4.69
CA VAL A 167 8.70 10.02 5.60
C VAL A 167 7.87 10.60 6.75
N ALA A 168 8.29 11.71 7.33
CA ALA A 168 7.56 12.41 8.39
C ALA A 168 6.17 12.89 7.93
N LEU A 169 6.05 13.29 6.66
CA LEU A 169 4.79 13.73 6.06
C LEU A 169 3.90 12.58 5.54
N GLY A 170 4.27 11.32 5.81
CA GLY A 170 3.44 10.15 5.48
C GLY A 170 3.97 9.25 4.37
N ALA A 171 5.07 9.58 3.72
CA ALA A 171 5.65 8.76 2.65
C ALA A 171 6.48 7.57 3.19
N MET A 172 5.98 6.86 4.20
CA MET A 172 6.68 5.73 4.86
C MET A 172 7.03 4.61 3.89
N LYS A 173 6.27 4.43 2.81
CA LYS A 173 6.55 3.44 1.76
C LYS A 173 7.85 3.69 0.99
N LEU A 174 8.44 4.88 1.09
CA LEU A 174 9.78 5.15 0.57
C LEU A 174 10.85 4.28 1.27
N MET A 175 10.58 3.78 2.48
CA MET A 175 11.47 2.89 3.21
C MET A 175 11.34 1.42 2.79
N MET A 176 10.37 1.06 1.95
CA MET A 176 10.12 -0.31 1.50
C MET A 176 11.36 -0.99 0.87
N PRO A 177 12.14 -0.36 -0.02
CA PRO A 177 13.36 -0.97 -0.55
C PRO A 177 14.39 -1.27 0.55
N ASN A 178 14.47 -0.41 1.56
CA ASN A 178 15.34 -0.62 2.71
C ASN A 178 14.86 -1.78 3.59
N LEU A 179 13.54 -1.94 3.75
CA LEU A 179 12.96 -3.06 4.47
C LEU A 179 13.34 -4.41 3.83
N PHE A 180 13.23 -4.53 2.51
CA PHE A 180 13.60 -5.77 1.80
C PHE A 180 15.10 -6.07 1.88
N LYS A 181 15.94 -5.03 1.92
CA LYS A 181 17.39 -5.18 2.03
C LYS A 181 17.86 -5.43 3.48
N TYR A 182 17.20 -4.78 4.44
CA TYR A 182 17.56 -4.81 5.86
C TYR A 182 16.30 -4.98 6.72
N PRO A 183 15.74 -6.20 6.82
CA PRO A 183 14.49 -6.45 7.55
C PRO A 183 14.58 -6.14 9.05
N ILE A 184 15.78 -5.98 9.60
CA ILE A 184 16.01 -5.58 10.98
C ILE A 184 15.35 -4.22 11.34
N ILE A 185 15.03 -3.40 10.34
CA ILE A 185 14.31 -2.12 10.52
C ILE A 185 12.91 -2.35 11.15
N LEU A 186 12.31 -3.53 10.96
CA LEU A 186 11.04 -3.87 11.57
C LEU A 186 11.11 -3.97 13.09
N VAL A 187 12.22 -4.42 13.65
CA VAL A 187 12.35 -4.68 15.10
C VAL A 187 12.01 -3.43 15.93
N PRO A 188 12.66 -2.27 15.70
CA PRO A 188 12.32 -1.07 16.45
C PRO A 188 10.91 -0.53 16.11
N CYS A 189 10.43 -0.70 14.87
CA CYS A 189 9.07 -0.31 14.52
C CYS A 189 8.02 -1.13 15.27
N LEU A 190 8.22 -2.44 15.40
CA LEU A 190 7.36 -3.31 16.18
C LEU A 190 7.45 -3.00 17.69
N PHE A 191 8.63 -2.71 18.20
CA PHE A 191 8.81 -2.34 19.59
C PHE A 191 8.07 -1.05 19.95
N THR A 192 8.18 -0.02 19.11
CA THR A 192 7.42 1.23 19.29
C THR A 192 5.92 1.02 19.15
N ALA A 193 5.48 0.14 18.23
CA ALA A 193 4.08 -0.22 18.06
C ALA A 193 3.50 -0.92 19.30
N ILE A 194 4.24 -1.87 19.92
CA ILE A 194 3.83 -2.56 21.14
C ILE A 194 3.65 -1.55 22.28
N ILE A 195 4.63 -0.66 22.50
CA ILE A 195 4.56 0.37 23.53
C ILE A 195 3.36 1.30 23.31
N SER A 196 3.13 1.71 22.06
CA SER A 196 2.03 2.61 21.71
C SER A 196 0.65 1.95 21.78
N ALA A 197 0.58 0.62 21.70
CA ALA A 197 -0.67 -0.12 21.84
C ALA A 197 -1.25 -0.07 23.26
N ILE A 198 -0.40 0.01 24.28
CA ILE A 198 -0.83 0.00 25.69
C ILE A 198 -1.75 1.19 25.99
N PRO A 199 -1.34 2.45 25.75
CA PRO A 199 -2.23 3.59 26.01
C PRO A 199 -3.51 3.56 25.15
N VAL A 200 -3.47 3.00 23.95
CA VAL A 200 -4.68 2.86 23.12
C VAL A 200 -5.71 1.96 23.80
N ALA A 201 -5.27 0.81 24.32
CA ALA A 201 -6.16 -0.12 25.00
C ALA A 201 -6.67 0.44 26.34
N LEU A 202 -5.80 1.10 27.12
CA LEU A 202 -6.16 1.64 28.45
C LEU A 202 -7.08 2.86 28.37
N LEU A 203 -6.85 3.75 27.42
CA LEU A 203 -7.62 4.98 27.24
C LEU A 203 -8.78 4.81 26.22
N SER A 204 -8.97 3.61 25.69
CA SER A 204 -9.98 3.30 24.67
C SER A 204 -9.96 4.28 23.50
N ILE A 205 -8.75 4.62 23.02
CA ILE A 205 -8.58 5.54 21.90
C ILE A 205 -9.23 4.91 20.67
N SER A 206 -10.25 5.58 20.15
CA SER A 206 -11.02 5.09 19.01
C SER A 206 -10.69 5.85 17.74
N GLY A 207 -10.83 5.18 16.62
CA GLY A 207 -10.63 5.74 15.27
C GLY A 207 -11.69 5.25 14.29
N THR A 208 -11.51 5.65 13.05
CA THR A 208 -12.32 5.19 11.91
C THR A 208 -11.41 4.43 10.93
N PRO A 209 -11.98 3.67 9.95
CA PRO A 209 -11.17 2.95 8.97
C PRO A 209 -10.26 3.83 8.11
N GLN A 210 -10.48 5.14 8.15
CA GLN A 210 -9.77 6.13 7.34
C GLN A 210 -8.82 7.01 8.18
N SER A 211 -8.82 6.87 9.50
CA SER A 211 -7.98 7.65 10.43
C SER A 211 -6.58 7.10 10.54
#